data_5daa300018d84aa974f814635921e8e8
#
_entry.id   5daa300018d84aa974f814635921e8e8
#
_cell.length_a   1.000
_cell.length_b   1.000
_cell.length_c   1.000
_cell.angle_alpha   90.00
_cell.angle_beta   90.00
_cell.angle_gamma   90.00
#
_symmetry.space_group_name_H-M   'P 1'
#
loop_
_entity.id
_entity.type
_entity.pdbx_description
1 polymer ?
#
loop_
_entity_poly.entity_id
_entity_poly.type
_entity_poly.pdbx_seq_one_letter_code
_entity_poly.pdbx_strand_id
1 'polypeptide(L)'
;MRKFEDTYRHKGLRKKLVETVKQKGIQDEKVLDAINNIPRHFFLDSAFDEVAYEDRAFPILEKQTISQPYTVAYQSQLLDVKPFMKVLEIGTGSAYQASVLAELGVQVYTIERQKKLFEFNKKFDYLRKYPNIKFFYGDGYEGLPTFAPFDRVLITAAAPDVPMKLIQQMKTGGKMVIPMGSGDIQVMKRITKLENGELQTEVFDQFSFVPMLVGKND
;
A
#
# COMPACT_ATOMS: atom_id res chain seq x y z
N MET A 1 4.63 -24.11 -13.04
CA MET A 1 5.05 -23.03 -12.11
C MET A 1 5.51 -21.84 -12.91
N ARG A 2 5.00 -20.63 -12.64
CA ARG A 2 5.50 -19.40 -13.28
C ARG A 2 6.96 -19.21 -12.89
N LYS A 3 7.84 -19.01 -13.87
CA LYS A 3 9.24 -18.67 -13.61
C LYS A 3 9.33 -17.17 -13.36
N PHE A 4 9.62 -16.77 -12.13
CA PHE A 4 9.83 -15.38 -11.77
C PHE A 4 11.25 -14.97 -12.18
N GLU A 5 11.36 -14.31 -13.33
CA GLU A 5 12.65 -13.87 -13.88
C GLU A 5 12.63 -12.35 -14.11
N ASP A 6 13.55 -11.64 -13.46
CA ASP A 6 13.72 -10.19 -13.61
C ASP A 6 14.80 -9.91 -14.65
N THR A 7 14.42 -9.92 -15.93
CA THR A 7 15.30 -9.75 -17.07
C THR A 7 15.83 -8.31 -17.19
N TYR A 8 16.87 -8.10 -18.03
CA TYR A 8 17.36 -6.76 -18.38
C TYR A 8 16.26 -5.86 -18.97
N ARG A 9 15.34 -6.44 -19.74
CA ARG A 9 14.17 -5.72 -20.28
C ARG A 9 13.30 -5.18 -19.14
N HIS A 10 12.94 -6.02 -18.16
CA HIS A 10 12.13 -5.61 -17.02
C HIS A 10 12.80 -4.51 -16.19
N LYS A 11 14.12 -4.61 -15.97
CA LYS A 11 14.90 -3.57 -15.27
C LYS A 11 14.89 -2.25 -16.03
N GLY A 12 15.00 -2.29 -17.37
CA GLY A 12 14.92 -1.10 -18.23
C GLY A 12 13.54 -0.44 -18.19
N LEU A 13 12.45 -1.23 -18.26
CA LEU A 13 11.08 -0.74 -18.15
C LEU A 13 10.81 -0.12 -16.77
N ARG A 14 11.31 -0.75 -15.71
CA ARG A 14 11.17 -0.26 -14.34
C ARG A 14 11.89 1.09 -14.12
N LYS A 15 13.08 1.28 -14.69
CA LYS A 15 13.77 2.57 -14.67
C LYS A 15 12.94 3.66 -15.36
N LYS A 16 12.35 3.37 -16.53
CA LYS A 16 11.46 4.32 -17.23
C LYS A 16 10.22 4.66 -16.38
N LEU A 17 9.65 3.68 -15.70
CA LEU A 17 8.54 3.91 -14.78
C LEU A 17 8.94 4.85 -13.64
N VAL A 18 10.10 4.64 -13.02
CA VAL A 18 10.62 5.52 -11.96
C VAL A 18 10.78 6.95 -12.44
N GLU A 19 11.36 7.16 -13.63
CA GLU A 19 11.46 8.49 -14.25
C GLU A 19 10.07 9.12 -14.47
N THR A 20 9.10 8.34 -14.95
CA THR A 20 7.71 8.81 -15.13
C THR A 20 7.09 9.26 -13.80
N VAL A 21 7.27 8.46 -12.75
CA VAL A 21 6.75 8.74 -11.41
C VAL A 21 7.43 9.98 -10.82
N LYS A 22 8.75 10.12 -11.01
CA LYS A 22 9.53 11.30 -10.60
C LYS A 22 9.04 12.58 -11.31
N GLN A 23 8.82 12.52 -12.64
CA GLN A 23 8.30 13.64 -13.42
C GLN A 23 6.90 14.08 -12.98
N LYS A 24 6.10 13.19 -12.40
CA LYS A 24 4.79 13.48 -11.81
C LYS A 24 4.85 14.10 -10.41
N GLY A 25 6.05 14.38 -9.87
CA GLY A 25 6.22 15.12 -8.62
C GLY A 25 6.60 14.29 -7.41
N ILE A 26 6.94 13.02 -7.56
CA ILE A 26 7.52 12.25 -6.46
C ILE A 26 8.99 12.64 -6.30
N GLN A 27 9.34 13.12 -5.09
CA GLN A 27 10.67 13.68 -4.77
C GLN A 27 11.43 12.82 -3.75
N ASP A 28 10.78 11.91 -3.05
CA ASP A 28 11.43 11.01 -2.10
C ASP A 28 12.22 9.93 -2.84
N GLU A 29 13.54 10.12 -2.89
CA GLU A 29 14.46 9.20 -3.60
C GLU A 29 14.39 7.78 -2.99
N LYS A 30 14.12 7.61 -1.68
CA LYS A 30 13.97 6.29 -1.07
C LYS A 30 12.73 5.57 -1.59
N VAL A 31 11.65 6.29 -1.81
CA VAL A 31 10.42 5.75 -2.42
C VAL A 31 10.67 5.37 -3.87
N LEU A 32 11.37 6.20 -4.63
CA LEU A 32 11.76 5.92 -6.03
C LEU A 32 12.66 4.69 -6.11
N ASP A 33 13.65 4.58 -5.21
CA ASP A 33 14.54 3.42 -5.11
C ASP A 33 13.76 2.15 -4.74
N ALA A 34 12.83 2.22 -3.79
CA ALA A 34 11.98 1.08 -3.40
C ALA A 34 11.17 0.56 -4.60
N ILE A 35 10.57 1.46 -5.39
CA ILE A 35 9.87 1.08 -6.64
C ILE A 35 10.82 0.47 -7.66
N ASN A 36 12.04 1.00 -7.79
CA ASN A 36 13.05 0.47 -8.71
C ASN A 36 13.58 -0.90 -8.30
N ASN A 37 13.53 -1.25 -7.01
CA ASN A 37 14.03 -2.52 -6.50
C ASN A 37 13.03 -3.67 -6.63
N ILE A 38 11.74 -3.37 -6.83
CA ILE A 38 10.68 -4.38 -6.80
C ILE A 38 10.21 -4.71 -8.22
N PRO A 39 10.34 -5.97 -8.67
CA PRO A 39 9.83 -6.40 -9.97
C PRO A 39 8.30 -6.51 -9.95
N ARG A 40 7.63 -5.41 -10.30
CA ARG A 40 6.17 -5.27 -10.24
C ARG A 40 5.43 -6.37 -11.03
N HIS A 41 5.99 -6.84 -12.13
CA HIS A 41 5.40 -7.91 -12.93
C HIS A 41 5.26 -9.23 -12.17
N PHE A 42 5.98 -9.46 -11.07
CA PHE A 42 5.79 -10.62 -10.20
C PHE A 42 4.44 -10.61 -9.47
N PHE A 43 3.86 -9.44 -9.26
CA PHE A 43 2.62 -9.21 -8.54
C PHE A 43 1.36 -9.20 -9.43
N LEU A 44 1.53 -9.50 -10.72
CA LEU A 44 0.50 -9.46 -11.75
C LEU A 44 0.36 -10.84 -12.41
N ASP A 45 -0.77 -11.08 -13.06
CA ASP A 45 -0.89 -12.20 -13.98
C ASP A 45 0.11 -12.05 -15.13
N SER A 46 0.59 -13.18 -15.67
CA SER A 46 1.54 -13.21 -16.78
C SER A 46 1.04 -12.52 -18.05
N ALA A 47 -0.28 -12.46 -18.23
CA ALA A 47 -0.89 -11.71 -19.34
C ALA A 47 -0.55 -10.21 -19.32
N PHE A 48 -0.19 -9.66 -18.16
CA PHE A 48 0.20 -8.26 -18.00
C PHE A 48 1.72 -8.02 -18.01
N ASP A 49 2.54 -9.03 -18.27
CA ASP A 49 4.00 -8.95 -18.15
C ASP A 49 4.61 -7.79 -18.96
N GLU A 50 4.11 -7.60 -20.19
CA GLU A 50 4.61 -6.56 -21.10
C GLU A 50 4.24 -5.14 -20.66
N VAL A 51 3.10 -4.97 -20.02
CA VAL A 51 2.52 -3.68 -19.60
C VAL A 51 2.65 -3.42 -18.09
N ALA A 52 3.25 -4.35 -17.35
CA ALA A 52 3.36 -4.31 -15.89
C ALA A 52 4.01 -3.01 -15.35
N TYR A 53 4.81 -2.35 -16.17
CA TYR A 53 5.53 -1.12 -15.84
C TYR A 53 4.90 0.14 -16.45
N GLU A 54 3.70 0.04 -17.01
CA GLU A 54 2.90 1.22 -17.30
C GLU A 54 2.36 1.83 -16.00
N ASP A 55 2.29 3.16 -15.94
CA ASP A 55 1.80 3.87 -14.76
C ASP A 55 0.28 3.86 -14.70
N ARG A 56 -0.29 2.67 -14.50
CA ARG A 56 -1.74 2.45 -14.31
C ARG A 56 -2.03 1.28 -13.37
N ALA A 57 -3.26 1.23 -12.86
CA ALA A 57 -3.78 0.11 -12.09
C ALA A 57 -4.09 -1.09 -13.01
N PHE A 58 -3.98 -2.32 -12.47
CA PHE A 58 -4.36 -3.55 -13.16
C PHE A 58 -5.23 -4.42 -12.26
N PRO A 59 -6.13 -5.22 -12.85
CA PRO A 59 -6.91 -6.18 -12.07
C PRO A 59 -6.02 -7.29 -11.49
N ILE A 60 -6.39 -7.72 -10.30
CA ILE A 60 -5.85 -8.91 -9.62
C ILE A 60 -7.00 -9.85 -9.21
N LEU A 61 -6.71 -10.87 -8.42
CA LEU A 61 -7.72 -11.79 -7.90
C LEU A 61 -8.83 -11.06 -7.12
N GLU A 62 -10.00 -11.70 -6.98
CA GLU A 62 -11.14 -11.24 -6.19
C GLU A 62 -11.66 -9.85 -6.60
N LYS A 63 -11.57 -9.52 -7.89
CA LYS A 63 -11.99 -8.22 -8.46
C LYS A 63 -11.32 -7.01 -7.78
N GLN A 64 -10.15 -7.24 -7.18
CA GLN A 64 -9.32 -6.18 -6.63
C GLN A 64 -8.34 -5.67 -7.70
N THR A 65 -7.57 -4.64 -7.34
CA THR A 65 -6.58 -4.04 -8.23
C THR A 65 -5.24 -3.89 -7.53
N ILE A 66 -4.14 -4.06 -8.29
CA ILE A 66 -2.85 -3.50 -7.89
C ILE A 66 -2.87 -2.02 -8.25
N SER A 67 -2.64 -1.15 -7.29
CA SER A 67 -2.68 0.30 -7.48
C SER A 67 -1.66 0.78 -8.52
N GLN A 68 -1.98 1.88 -9.19
CA GLN A 68 -1.09 2.59 -10.10
C GLN A 68 0.24 2.91 -9.40
N PRO A 69 1.41 2.72 -10.03
CA PRO A 69 2.71 3.00 -9.43
C PRO A 69 2.86 4.43 -8.87
N TYR A 70 2.36 5.42 -9.58
CA TYR A 70 2.32 6.80 -9.07
C TYR A 70 1.53 6.91 -7.76
N THR A 71 0.36 6.27 -7.68
CA THR A 71 -0.46 6.25 -6.45
C THR A 71 0.28 5.60 -5.28
N VAL A 72 0.97 4.48 -5.53
CA VAL A 72 1.80 3.79 -4.52
C VAL A 72 2.92 4.70 -4.02
N ALA A 73 3.63 5.35 -4.94
CA ALA A 73 4.70 6.30 -4.60
C ALA A 73 4.18 7.49 -3.81
N TYR A 74 3.06 8.07 -4.26
CA TYR A 74 2.43 9.23 -3.65
C TYR A 74 2.01 8.94 -2.20
N GLN A 75 1.31 7.83 -1.98
CA GLN A 75 0.92 7.41 -0.63
C GLN A 75 2.14 7.14 0.26
N SER A 76 3.16 6.48 -0.27
CA SER A 76 4.39 6.17 0.47
C SER A 76 5.16 7.44 0.88
N GLN A 77 5.27 8.42 -0.03
CA GLN A 77 5.88 9.72 0.25
C GLN A 77 5.10 10.51 1.31
N LEU A 78 3.75 10.57 1.19
CA LEU A 78 2.89 11.25 2.17
C LEU A 78 2.94 10.60 3.55
N LEU A 79 3.12 9.30 3.61
CA LEU A 79 3.18 8.55 4.86
C LEU A 79 4.42 8.92 5.69
N ASP A 80 5.48 9.42 5.05
CA ASP A 80 6.69 9.95 5.70
C ASP A 80 7.25 8.96 6.73
N VAL A 81 7.63 7.78 6.26
CA VAL A 81 8.14 6.72 7.11
C VAL A 81 9.65 6.82 7.35
N LYS A 82 10.08 6.29 8.49
CA LYS A 82 11.50 6.09 8.82
C LYS A 82 11.74 4.60 9.11
N PRO A 83 12.96 4.10 8.89
CA PRO A 83 13.30 2.72 9.22
C PRO A 83 12.87 2.33 10.65
N PHE A 84 12.44 1.09 10.81
CA PHE A 84 11.96 0.47 12.06
C PHE A 84 10.59 0.96 12.57
N MET A 85 9.95 1.95 11.94
CA MET A 85 8.58 2.32 12.29
C MET A 85 7.63 1.14 12.09
N LYS A 86 6.60 1.06 12.95
CA LYS A 86 5.47 0.12 12.78
C LYS A 86 4.41 0.76 11.91
N VAL A 87 4.12 0.13 10.79
CA VAL A 87 3.12 0.60 9.82
C VAL A 87 1.98 -0.42 9.75
N LEU A 88 0.75 0.06 9.94
CA LEU A 88 -0.46 -0.70 9.64
C LEU A 88 -0.93 -0.36 8.23
N GLU A 89 -1.04 -1.36 7.38
CA GLU A 89 -1.62 -1.26 6.04
C GLU A 89 -2.98 -1.94 6.00
N ILE A 90 -3.99 -1.24 5.47
CA ILE A 90 -5.33 -1.76 5.24
C ILE A 90 -5.55 -1.98 3.75
N GLY A 91 -5.75 -3.24 3.37
CA GLY A 91 -5.87 -3.66 1.98
C GLY A 91 -4.54 -4.17 1.40
N THR A 92 -4.16 -5.40 1.74
CA THR A 92 -2.92 -6.03 1.24
C THR A 92 -2.94 -6.17 -0.29
N GLY A 93 -4.07 -6.57 -0.86
CA GLY A 93 -4.22 -6.80 -2.29
C GLY A 93 -3.15 -7.76 -2.83
N SER A 94 -2.35 -7.29 -3.78
CA SER A 94 -1.21 -8.04 -4.34
C SER A 94 0.02 -8.09 -3.42
N ALA A 95 0.05 -7.37 -2.31
CA ALA A 95 1.21 -7.11 -1.45
C ALA A 95 2.32 -6.26 -2.10
N TYR A 96 2.06 -5.59 -3.23
CA TYR A 96 3.04 -4.70 -3.85
C TYR A 96 3.32 -3.47 -2.99
N GLN A 97 2.29 -2.80 -2.46
CA GLN A 97 2.44 -1.66 -1.55
C GLN A 97 3.13 -2.08 -0.25
N ALA A 98 2.76 -3.23 0.34
CA ALA A 98 3.45 -3.80 1.50
C ALA A 98 4.94 -4.00 1.24
N SER A 99 5.31 -4.48 0.03
CA SER A 99 6.71 -4.67 -0.37
C SER A 99 7.46 -3.34 -0.51
N VAL A 100 6.81 -2.29 -1.05
CA VAL A 100 7.40 -0.93 -1.12
C VAL A 100 7.67 -0.40 0.29
N LEU A 101 6.73 -0.53 1.21
CA LEU A 101 6.92 -0.15 2.61
C LEU A 101 8.05 -0.95 3.26
N ALA A 102 8.15 -2.26 2.98
CA ALA A 102 9.21 -3.10 3.53
C ALA A 102 10.60 -2.71 3.02
N GLU A 103 10.75 -2.32 1.74
CA GLU A 103 12.01 -1.77 1.18
C GLU A 103 12.40 -0.44 1.86
N LEU A 104 11.44 0.33 2.36
CA LEU A 104 11.71 1.54 3.16
C LEU A 104 12.18 1.23 4.60
N GLY A 105 12.31 -0.05 4.95
CA GLY A 105 12.87 -0.52 6.22
C GLY A 105 11.91 -0.51 7.41
N VAL A 106 10.60 -0.41 7.18
CA VAL A 106 9.60 -0.41 8.24
C VAL A 106 9.09 -1.81 8.57
N GLN A 107 8.48 -1.99 9.74
CA GLN A 107 7.76 -3.19 10.13
C GLN A 107 6.31 -3.08 9.64
N VAL A 108 5.96 -3.84 8.61
CA VAL A 108 4.64 -3.80 7.97
C VAL A 108 3.71 -4.81 8.60
N TYR A 109 2.54 -4.36 9.03
CA TYR A 109 1.41 -5.16 9.50
C TYR A 109 0.27 -4.93 8.51
N THR A 110 -0.02 -5.90 7.65
CA THR A 110 -0.98 -5.72 6.56
C THR A 110 -2.20 -6.62 6.73
N ILE A 111 -3.40 -6.03 6.53
CA ILE A 111 -4.69 -6.72 6.69
C ILE A 111 -5.34 -6.90 5.32
N GLU A 112 -5.76 -8.13 5.04
CA GLU A 112 -6.57 -8.49 3.87
C GLU A 112 -7.90 -9.09 4.30
N ARG A 113 -8.99 -8.58 3.73
CA ARG A 113 -10.34 -9.10 3.98
C ARG A 113 -10.73 -10.27 3.07
N GLN A 114 -10.08 -10.38 1.90
CA GLN A 114 -10.32 -11.44 0.92
C GLN A 114 -9.45 -12.65 1.26
N LYS A 115 -10.06 -13.75 1.70
CA LYS A 115 -9.36 -14.97 2.14
C LYS A 115 -8.41 -15.52 1.07
N LYS A 116 -8.87 -15.58 -0.18
CA LYS A 116 -8.07 -16.11 -1.28
C LYS A 116 -6.81 -15.27 -1.56
N LEU A 117 -6.91 -13.93 -1.49
CA LEU A 117 -5.74 -13.04 -1.62
C LEU A 117 -4.78 -13.22 -0.45
N PHE A 118 -5.29 -13.28 0.77
CA PHE A 118 -4.49 -13.56 1.96
C PHE A 118 -3.72 -14.88 1.84
N GLU A 119 -4.40 -15.97 1.45
CA GLU A 119 -3.77 -17.29 1.28
C GLU A 119 -2.76 -17.31 0.13
N PHE A 120 -3.07 -16.60 -0.97
CA PHE A 120 -2.16 -16.45 -2.10
C PHE A 120 -0.86 -15.77 -1.66
N ASN A 121 -0.95 -14.63 -0.97
CA ASN A 121 0.20 -13.86 -0.50
C ASN A 121 1.06 -14.67 0.47
N LYS A 122 0.47 -15.46 1.37
CA LYS A 122 1.23 -16.35 2.26
C LYS A 122 2.04 -17.43 1.52
N LYS A 123 1.61 -17.82 0.34
CA LYS A 123 2.28 -18.84 -0.50
C LYS A 123 3.21 -18.24 -1.57
N PHE A 124 3.22 -16.91 -1.69
CA PHE A 124 4.01 -16.23 -2.71
C PHE A 124 5.48 -16.16 -2.29
N ASP A 125 6.31 -17.02 -2.87
CA ASP A 125 7.70 -17.20 -2.48
C ASP A 125 8.54 -15.92 -2.53
N TYR A 126 8.27 -15.02 -3.47
CA TYR A 126 8.97 -13.74 -3.55
C TYR A 126 8.87 -12.91 -2.26
N LEU A 127 7.74 -13.00 -1.55
CA LEU A 127 7.53 -12.25 -0.32
C LEU A 127 8.37 -12.74 0.87
N ARG A 128 8.99 -13.92 0.78
CA ARG A 128 9.95 -14.41 1.79
C ARG A 128 11.20 -13.52 1.90
N LYS A 129 11.48 -12.72 0.86
CA LYS A 129 12.51 -11.68 0.88
C LYS A 129 12.25 -10.63 1.97
N TYR A 130 10.99 -10.45 2.40
CA TYR A 130 10.55 -9.41 3.31
C TYR A 130 10.08 -9.97 4.66
N PRO A 131 10.99 -10.40 5.55
CA PRO A 131 10.64 -10.94 6.87
C PRO A 131 9.99 -9.89 7.79
N ASN A 132 10.08 -8.62 7.42
CA ASN A 132 9.47 -7.48 8.10
C ASN A 132 8.00 -7.23 7.70
N ILE A 133 7.38 -8.06 6.83
CA ILE A 133 5.95 -8.04 6.54
C ILE A 133 5.23 -9.13 7.33
N LYS A 134 4.17 -8.74 8.04
CA LYS A 134 3.26 -9.65 8.75
C LYS A 134 1.87 -9.55 8.14
N PHE A 135 1.35 -10.68 7.65
CA PHE A 135 0.06 -10.77 6.97
C PHE A 135 -1.04 -11.21 7.94
N PHE A 136 -2.19 -10.53 7.89
CA PHE A 136 -3.36 -10.83 8.70
C PHE A 136 -4.60 -10.93 7.82
N TYR A 137 -5.42 -11.96 8.07
CA TYR A 137 -6.75 -12.08 7.51
C TYR A 137 -7.75 -11.44 8.47
N GLY A 138 -8.43 -10.37 8.05
CA GLY A 138 -9.28 -9.62 8.96
C GLY A 138 -10.10 -8.52 8.32
N ASP A 139 -10.95 -7.90 9.13
CA ASP A 139 -11.65 -6.67 8.78
C ASP A 139 -10.70 -5.46 8.95
N GLY A 140 -10.50 -4.72 7.87
CA GLY A 140 -9.65 -3.52 7.89
C GLY A 140 -10.13 -2.42 8.83
N TYR A 141 -11.45 -2.30 9.04
CA TYR A 141 -12.00 -1.33 9.99
C TYR A 141 -11.67 -1.63 11.45
N GLU A 142 -11.48 -2.91 11.80
CA GLU A 142 -11.08 -3.32 13.14
C GLU A 142 -9.58 -3.09 13.43
N GLY A 143 -8.76 -3.06 12.37
CA GLY A 143 -7.31 -2.94 12.52
C GLY A 143 -6.68 -4.14 13.22
N LEU A 144 -5.61 -3.86 13.96
CA LEU A 144 -4.86 -4.86 14.74
C LEU A 144 -4.55 -4.34 16.16
N PRO A 145 -5.55 -4.23 17.05
CA PRO A 145 -5.37 -3.64 18.38
C PRO A 145 -4.31 -4.34 19.21
N THR A 146 -4.15 -5.66 19.07
CA THR A 146 -3.12 -6.45 19.76
C THR A 146 -1.68 -6.01 19.41
N PHE A 147 -1.49 -5.42 18.24
CA PHE A 147 -0.18 -4.95 17.76
C PHE A 147 -0.01 -3.43 17.87
N ALA A 148 -1.06 -2.71 18.29
CA ALA A 148 -1.00 -1.27 18.51
C ALA A 148 0.00 -0.92 19.63
N PRO A 149 0.50 0.33 19.69
CA PRO A 149 0.24 1.42 18.76
C PRO A 149 1.14 1.38 17.52
N PHE A 150 0.64 1.98 16.41
CA PHE A 150 1.36 2.12 15.15
C PHE A 150 1.90 3.54 14.95
N ASP A 151 3.08 3.65 14.35
CA ASP A 151 3.67 4.96 13.98
C ASP A 151 2.94 5.57 12.79
N ARG A 152 2.49 4.71 11.85
CA ARG A 152 1.82 5.10 10.61
C ARG A 152 0.68 4.14 10.30
N VAL A 153 -0.35 4.65 9.63
CA VAL A 153 -1.45 3.86 9.05
C VAL A 153 -1.60 4.23 7.59
N LEU A 154 -1.61 3.24 6.72
CA LEU A 154 -1.86 3.41 5.29
C LEU A 154 -3.13 2.68 4.90
N ILE A 155 -4.07 3.38 4.28
CA ILE A 155 -5.30 2.78 3.75
C ILE A 155 -5.24 2.82 2.23
N THR A 156 -5.33 1.64 1.61
CA THR A 156 -5.25 1.45 0.15
C THR A 156 -6.60 1.14 -0.48
N ALA A 157 -7.67 1.55 0.18
CA ALA A 157 -9.06 1.45 -0.26
C ALA A 157 -9.83 2.73 0.11
N ALA A 158 -10.86 3.07 -0.66
CA ALA A 158 -11.67 4.27 -0.44
C ALA A 158 -12.54 4.15 0.83
N ALA A 159 -12.36 5.04 1.79
CA ALA A 159 -13.19 5.10 2.98
C ALA A 159 -14.14 6.30 2.95
N PRO A 160 -15.45 6.13 3.25
CA PRO A 160 -16.40 7.25 3.28
C PRO A 160 -16.08 8.23 4.41
N ASP A 161 -15.66 7.71 5.56
CA ASP A 161 -15.36 8.44 6.78
C ASP A 161 -14.03 8.01 7.39
N VAL A 162 -13.51 8.82 8.32
CA VAL A 162 -12.29 8.50 9.07
C VAL A 162 -12.55 7.30 10.00
N PRO A 163 -11.83 6.18 9.85
CA PRO A 163 -12.03 4.99 10.67
C PRO A 163 -11.45 5.20 12.08
N MET A 164 -12.27 5.67 13.01
CA MET A 164 -11.84 6.08 14.37
C MET A 164 -11.15 4.96 15.16
N LYS A 165 -11.52 3.69 14.95
CA LYS A 165 -10.82 2.54 15.56
C LYS A 165 -9.35 2.48 15.14
N LEU A 166 -9.02 2.88 13.91
CA LEU A 166 -7.62 2.93 13.43
C LEU A 166 -6.88 4.13 14.00
N ILE A 167 -7.55 5.27 14.15
CA ILE A 167 -6.99 6.46 14.85
C ILE A 167 -6.60 6.11 16.30
N GLN A 168 -7.45 5.35 17.01
CA GLN A 168 -7.16 4.90 18.38
C GLN A 168 -5.91 4.01 18.46
N GLN A 169 -5.60 3.26 17.38
CA GLN A 169 -4.43 2.42 17.28
C GLN A 169 -3.15 3.16 16.83
N MET A 170 -3.23 4.46 16.56
CA MET A 170 -2.07 5.29 16.23
C MET A 170 -1.41 5.86 17.48
N LYS A 171 -0.08 5.96 17.44
CA LYS A 171 0.69 6.76 18.39
C LYS A 171 0.30 8.24 18.29
N THR A 172 0.52 8.98 19.34
CA THR A 172 0.60 10.45 19.30
C THR A 172 1.73 10.85 18.34
N GLY A 173 1.50 11.84 17.48
CA GLY A 173 2.40 12.18 16.37
C GLY A 173 2.33 11.20 15.19
N GLY A 174 1.52 10.14 15.28
CA GLY A 174 1.28 9.19 14.20
C GLY A 174 0.51 9.83 13.04
N LYS A 175 0.77 9.34 11.82
CA LYS A 175 0.12 9.81 10.59
C LYS A 175 -0.66 8.68 9.93
N MET A 176 -1.85 9.01 9.42
CA MET A 176 -2.66 8.14 8.57
C MET A 176 -2.74 8.76 7.17
N VAL A 177 -2.49 7.97 6.13
CA VAL A 177 -2.76 8.37 4.73
C VAL A 177 -3.95 7.55 4.24
N ILE A 178 -4.98 8.24 3.74
CA ILE A 178 -6.29 7.65 3.44
C ILE A 178 -6.95 8.34 2.25
N PRO A 179 -7.44 7.59 1.24
CA PRO A 179 -8.32 8.13 0.20
C PRO A 179 -9.75 8.21 0.72
N MET A 180 -10.29 9.42 0.85
CA MET A 180 -11.62 9.67 1.41
C MET A 180 -12.64 10.06 0.37
N GLY A 181 -13.78 9.40 0.39
CA GLY A 181 -14.92 9.63 -0.48
C GLY A 181 -15.69 8.35 -0.78
N SER A 182 -16.96 8.49 -1.16
CA SER A 182 -17.88 7.38 -1.47
C SER A 182 -18.16 7.20 -2.97
N GLY A 183 -17.65 8.10 -3.83
CA GLY A 183 -17.82 8.05 -5.30
C GLY A 183 -16.65 7.36 -6.00
N ASP A 184 -16.58 7.56 -7.33
CA ASP A 184 -15.50 6.99 -8.16
C ASP A 184 -14.15 7.68 -7.96
N ILE A 185 -14.17 8.89 -7.39
CA ILE A 185 -12.98 9.72 -7.13
C ILE A 185 -12.94 10.06 -5.64
N GLN A 186 -11.79 9.82 -5.02
CA GLN A 186 -11.51 10.12 -3.64
C GLN A 186 -10.43 11.18 -3.51
N VAL A 187 -10.50 11.95 -2.43
CA VAL A 187 -9.48 12.93 -2.06
C VAL A 187 -8.49 12.27 -1.11
N MET A 188 -7.20 12.30 -1.46
CA MET A 188 -6.16 11.81 -0.56
C MET A 188 -6.01 12.76 0.63
N LYS A 189 -6.05 12.20 1.84
CA LYS A 189 -5.84 12.96 3.07
C LYS A 189 -4.71 12.37 3.91
N ARG A 190 -4.01 13.24 4.62
CA ARG A 190 -3.09 12.87 5.69
C ARG A 190 -3.66 13.38 7.00
N ILE A 191 -3.86 12.48 7.95
CA ILE A 191 -4.40 12.78 9.27
C ILE A 191 -3.31 12.53 10.29
N THR A 192 -2.95 13.56 11.05
CA THR A 192 -1.96 13.48 12.13
C THR A 192 -2.67 13.54 13.48
N LYS A 193 -2.40 12.58 14.38
CA LYS A 193 -2.90 12.57 15.75
C LYS A 193 -2.01 13.43 16.63
N LEU A 194 -2.52 14.56 17.11
CA LEU A 194 -1.79 15.52 17.93
C LEU A 194 -1.65 15.06 19.40
N GLU A 195 -0.78 15.73 20.16
CA GLU A 195 -0.55 15.43 21.58
C GLU A 195 -1.80 15.63 22.44
N ASN A 196 -2.62 16.61 22.12
CA ASN A 196 -3.90 16.88 22.80
C ASN A 196 -5.03 15.92 22.38
N GLY A 197 -4.76 14.95 21.50
CA GLY A 197 -5.72 14.00 20.95
C GLY A 197 -6.54 14.51 19.76
N GLU A 198 -6.39 15.77 19.36
CA GLU A 198 -7.01 16.32 18.17
C GLU A 198 -6.39 15.73 16.89
N LEU A 199 -7.15 15.83 15.80
CA LEU A 199 -6.75 15.36 14.49
C LEU A 199 -6.49 16.54 13.55
N GLN A 200 -5.25 16.69 13.12
CA GLN A 200 -4.90 17.63 12.06
C GLN A 200 -5.06 16.93 10.71
N THR A 201 -5.83 17.52 9.80
CA THR A 201 -6.07 16.96 8.46
C THR A 201 -5.47 17.86 7.39
N GLU A 202 -4.69 17.27 6.51
CA GLU A 202 -4.17 17.87 5.28
C GLU A 202 -4.85 17.22 4.08
N VAL A 203 -5.16 18.01 3.07
CA VAL A 203 -5.89 17.60 1.87
C VAL A 203 -4.96 17.67 0.68
N PHE A 204 -4.99 16.64 -0.16
CA PHE A 204 -4.10 16.47 -1.31
C PHE A 204 -4.89 16.17 -2.59
N ASP A 205 -4.24 15.54 -3.58
CA ASP A 205 -4.81 15.27 -4.89
C ASP A 205 -5.91 14.20 -4.89
N GLN A 206 -6.55 14.04 -6.03
CA GLN A 206 -7.63 13.11 -6.26
C GLN A 206 -7.13 11.81 -6.89
N PHE A 207 -7.72 10.69 -6.45
CA PHE A 207 -7.40 9.33 -6.89
C PHE A 207 -8.66 8.49 -7.00
N SER A 208 -8.55 7.33 -7.66
CA SER A 208 -9.61 6.33 -7.72
C SER A 208 -9.16 5.05 -7.01
N PHE A 209 -9.96 4.58 -6.06
CA PHE A 209 -9.70 3.37 -5.29
C PHE A 209 -10.95 2.48 -5.23
N VAL A 210 -10.73 1.18 -5.08
CA VAL A 210 -11.81 0.24 -4.69
C VAL A 210 -12.33 0.62 -3.30
N PRO A 211 -13.62 0.39 -2.99
CA PRO A 211 -14.18 0.76 -1.70
C PRO A 211 -13.62 -0.08 -0.55
N MET A 212 -13.41 0.55 0.59
CA MET A 212 -13.15 -0.11 1.86
C MET A 212 -14.45 -0.72 2.39
N LEU A 213 -14.50 -2.03 2.52
CA LEU A 213 -15.70 -2.78 2.92
C LEU A 213 -15.55 -3.38 4.30
N VAL A 214 -16.65 -3.38 5.06
CA VAL A 214 -16.75 -3.98 6.39
C VAL A 214 -16.73 -5.51 6.31
N GLY A 215 -16.15 -6.15 7.32
CA GLY A 215 -16.16 -7.59 7.49
C GLY A 215 -15.13 -8.32 6.61
N LYS A 216 -15.05 -9.62 6.83
CA LYS A 216 -14.21 -10.56 6.05
C LYS A 216 -15.01 -11.14 4.90
N ASN A 217 -14.33 -11.63 3.88
CA ASN A 217 -14.91 -12.31 2.73
C ASN A 217 -14.17 -13.65 2.53
N ASP A 218 -14.91 -14.75 2.70
CA ASP A 218 -14.40 -16.13 2.62
C ASP A 218 -14.30 -16.65 1.18
#